data_38aaf24a1c3199ecc661571fb80f6cef
#
_entry.id   38aaf24a1c3199ecc661571fb80f6cef
#
_cell.length_a   1.000
_cell.length_b   1.000
_cell.length_c   1.000
_cell.angle_alpha   90.00
_cell.angle_beta   90.00
_cell.angle_gamma   90.00
#
_symmetry.space_group_name_H-M   'P 1'
#
loop_
_entity.id
_entity.type
_entity.pdbx_description
1 polymer ?
#
loop_
_entity_poly.entity_id
_entity_poly.type
_entity_poly.pdbx_seq_one_letter_code
_entity_poly.pdbx_strand_id
1 'polypeptide(L)'
;MKKLFVTLCIALFSVGAFAQEKGDMAVGGSLNFNTKASMFGIGARYQYFFIDKLRGDGEFAYYFKKDGVSMFTILASANYLFNVADKINVYPIAGLGIAHSSASSDDYTVSYGGQTVHVSSDGASSTDFIGQIGAGGQYDFSDKVAGNFDAKLQFGHGTAFVLAAGIIYKF
;
A
#
# COMPACT_ATOMS: atom_id res chain seq x y z
N MET A 1 1.34 10.30 31.20
CA MET A 1 1.11 10.00 29.78
C MET A 1 1.56 8.59 29.38
N LYS A 2 2.78 8.11 29.74
CA LYS A 2 3.25 6.74 29.40
C LYS A 2 2.36 5.62 29.97
N LYS A 3 1.87 5.76 31.21
CA LYS A 3 0.99 4.77 31.86
C LYS A 3 -0.39 4.69 31.21
N LEU A 4 -0.93 5.81 30.74
CA LEU A 4 -2.22 5.85 30.04
C LEU A 4 -2.14 5.12 28.67
N PHE A 5 -1.02 5.30 27.98
CA PHE A 5 -0.78 4.62 26.70
C PHE A 5 -0.68 3.09 26.86
N VAL A 6 0.03 2.64 27.92
CA VAL A 6 0.15 1.20 28.22
C VAL A 6 -1.21 0.61 28.64
N THR A 7 -2.00 1.35 29.43
CA THR A 7 -3.34 0.90 29.85
C THR A 7 -4.29 0.84 28.66
N LEU A 8 -4.21 1.79 27.73
CA LEU A 8 -4.97 1.79 26.49
C LEU A 8 -4.59 0.60 25.58
N CYS A 9 -3.29 0.30 25.47
CA CYS A 9 -2.82 -0.88 24.74
C CYS A 9 -3.33 -2.19 25.36
N ILE A 10 -3.32 -2.33 26.70
CA ILE A 10 -3.81 -3.52 27.39
C ILE A 10 -5.33 -3.66 27.24
N ALA A 11 -6.08 -2.56 27.28
CA ALA A 11 -7.54 -2.57 27.08
C ALA A 11 -7.92 -3.00 25.63
N LEU A 12 -7.07 -2.71 24.63
CA LEU A 12 -7.29 -3.17 23.26
C LEU A 12 -7.10 -4.69 23.08
N PHE A 13 -6.39 -5.36 23.99
CA PHE A 13 -6.23 -6.83 23.95
C PHE A 13 -7.43 -7.62 24.47
N SER A 14 -8.39 -6.96 25.14
CA SER A 14 -9.48 -7.65 25.85
C SER A 14 -10.82 -7.68 25.11
N VAL A 15 -10.95 -7.04 23.94
CA VAL A 15 -12.20 -7.04 23.18
C VAL A 15 -12.21 -8.25 22.23
N GLY A 16 -12.97 -9.26 22.63
CA GLY A 16 -13.07 -10.53 21.90
C GLY A 16 -14.07 -10.52 20.77
N ALA A 17 -13.76 -11.35 19.78
CA ALA A 17 -14.64 -12.20 18.99
C ALA A 17 -15.51 -11.59 17.88
N PHE A 18 -14.86 -11.15 16.79
CA PHE A 18 -15.21 -11.63 15.45
C PHE A 18 -13.89 -12.03 14.79
N ALA A 19 -13.51 -13.27 15.01
CA ALA A 19 -12.24 -13.79 14.54
C ALA A 19 -12.37 -14.10 13.04
N GLN A 20 -11.57 -13.44 12.22
CA GLN A 20 -11.14 -14.04 10.97
C GLN A 20 -10.30 -15.25 11.38
N GLU A 21 -10.66 -16.42 10.90
CA GLU A 21 -10.07 -17.68 11.31
C GLU A 21 -8.81 -17.97 10.51
N LYS A 22 -7.93 -18.78 11.09
CA LYS A 22 -6.76 -19.31 10.38
C LYS A 22 -7.18 -19.99 9.08
N GLY A 23 -6.56 -19.59 7.97
CA GLY A 23 -6.83 -20.13 6.65
C GLY A 23 -7.74 -19.26 5.78
N ASP A 24 -8.38 -18.24 6.36
CA ASP A 24 -9.19 -17.30 5.59
C ASP A 24 -8.35 -16.55 4.58
N MET A 25 -8.94 -16.34 3.41
CA MET A 25 -8.32 -15.62 2.31
C MET A 25 -9.20 -14.45 1.90
N ALA A 26 -8.55 -13.42 1.37
CA ALA A 26 -9.28 -12.31 0.79
C ALA A 26 -8.50 -11.71 -0.38
N VAL A 27 -9.23 -11.13 -1.32
CA VAL A 27 -8.68 -10.33 -2.42
C VAL A 27 -9.31 -8.96 -2.40
N GLY A 28 -8.58 -7.97 -2.88
CA GLY A 28 -9.10 -6.61 -2.87
C GLY A 28 -8.46 -5.73 -3.93
N GLY A 29 -9.11 -4.58 -4.13
CA GLY A 29 -8.58 -3.49 -4.92
C GLY A 29 -8.47 -2.24 -4.09
N SER A 30 -7.53 -1.37 -4.42
CA SER A 30 -7.30 -0.11 -3.71
C SER A 30 -6.98 1.05 -4.64
N LEU A 31 -7.34 2.25 -4.19
CA LEU A 31 -6.82 3.50 -4.70
C LEU A 31 -5.68 3.93 -3.79
N ASN A 32 -4.57 4.32 -4.38
CA ASN A 32 -3.35 4.68 -3.65
C ASN A 32 -2.96 6.11 -3.99
N PHE A 33 -2.43 6.83 -3.01
CA PHE A 33 -1.85 8.15 -3.18
C PHE A 33 -0.48 8.22 -2.53
N ASN A 34 0.55 8.44 -3.34
CA ASN A 34 1.93 8.65 -2.88
C ASN A 34 2.20 10.14 -2.77
N THR A 35 2.42 10.64 -1.56
CA THR A 35 2.57 12.07 -1.29
C THR A 35 3.89 12.63 -1.83
N LYS A 36 4.98 11.87 -1.80
CA LYS A 36 6.30 12.32 -2.27
C LYS A 36 6.30 12.59 -3.78
N ALA A 37 5.78 11.65 -4.54
CA ALA A 37 5.65 11.79 -5.98
C ALA A 37 4.39 12.56 -6.39
N SER A 38 3.46 12.80 -5.45
CA SER A 38 2.11 13.33 -5.71
C SER A 38 1.39 12.55 -6.81
N MET A 39 1.48 11.23 -6.76
CA MET A 39 0.95 10.31 -7.78
C MET A 39 -0.22 9.53 -7.23
N PHE A 40 -1.29 9.42 -8.03
CA PHE A 40 -2.38 8.48 -7.80
C PHE A 40 -2.06 7.13 -8.45
N GLY A 41 -2.58 6.07 -7.87
CA GLY A 41 -2.41 4.72 -8.37
C GLY A 41 -3.58 3.83 -8.03
N ILE A 42 -3.61 2.68 -8.66
CA ILE A 42 -4.52 1.57 -8.36
C ILE A 42 -3.71 0.40 -7.86
N GLY A 43 -4.29 -0.39 -6.97
CA GLY A 43 -3.63 -1.57 -6.40
C GLY A 43 -4.54 -2.78 -6.40
N ALA A 44 -3.90 -3.94 -6.39
CA ALA A 44 -4.50 -5.23 -6.09
C ALA A 44 -3.86 -5.78 -4.82
N ARG A 45 -4.65 -6.49 -4.04
CA ARG A 45 -4.24 -7.00 -2.73
C ARG A 45 -4.73 -8.42 -2.57
N TYR A 46 -3.86 -9.28 -2.01
CA TYR A 46 -4.18 -10.63 -1.59
C TYR A 46 -3.83 -10.78 -0.12
N GLN A 47 -4.75 -11.36 0.67
CA GLN A 47 -4.60 -11.52 2.11
C GLN A 47 -4.77 -12.99 2.48
N TYR A 48 -3.96 -13.44 3.44
CA TYR A 48 -4.03 -14.78 3.99
C TYR A 48 -3.81 -14.74 5.51
N PHE A 49 -4.70 -15.38 6.27
CA PHE A 49 -4.60 -15.48 7.71
C PHE A 49 -3.78 -16.69 8.12
N PHE A 50 -2.57 -16.46 8.62
CA PHE A 50 -1.68 -17.53 9.11
C PHE A 50 -2.15 -18.08 10.46
N ILE A 51 -2.62 -17.21 11.31
CA ILE A 51 -3.25 -17.49 12.60
C ILE A 51 -4.35 -16.44 12.82
N ASP A 52 -5.24 -16.71 13.78
CA ASP A 52 -6.23 -15.75 14.19
C ASP A 52 -5.58 -14.39 14.46
N LYS A 53 -6.05 -13.34 13.84
CA LYS A 53 -5.52 -11.97 13.95
C LYS A 53 -4.19 -11.65 13.26
N LEU A 54 -3.38 -12.62 12.82
CA LEU A 54 -2.16 -12.34 12.05
C LEU A 54 -2.37 -12.65 10.58
N ARG A 55 -2.33 -11.60 9.78
CA ARG A 55 -2.57 -11.64 8.35
C ARG A 55 -1.30 -11.27 7.57
N GLY A 56 -0.97 -12.07 6.57
CA GLY A 56 -0.06 -11.69 5.50
C GLY A 56 -0.82 -10.97 4.40
N ASP A 57 -0.23 -9.95 3.83
CA ASP A 57 -0.81 -9.10 2.80
C ASP A 57 0.21 -8.94 1.66
N GLY A 58 -0.12 -9.46 0.48
CA GLY A 58 0.62 -9.21 -0.76
C GLY A 58 -0.05 -8.08 -1.51
N GLU A 59 0.66 -7.01 -1.79
CA GLU A 59 0.13 -5.81 -2.45
C GLU A 59 0.91 -5.52 -3.73
N PHE A 60 0.20 -5.31 -4.83
CA PHE A 60 0.70 -4.72 -6.06
C PHE A 60 0.03 -3.37 -6.24
N ALA A 61 0.79 -2.31 -6.51
CA ALA A 61 0.25 -1.00 -6.83
C ALA A 61 0.95 -0.40 -8.04
N TYR A 62 0.16 0.14 -8.97
CA TYR A 62 0.63 0.88 -10.13
C TYR A 62 0.22 2.33 -9.99
N TYR A 63 1.19 3.22 -10.07
CA TYR A 63 1.02 4.67 -9.99
C TYR A 63 1.07 5.26 -11.39
N PHE A 64 0.03 6.03 -11.72
CA PHE A 64 -0.15 6.62 -13.04
C PHE A 64 0.98 7.61 -13.36
N LYS A 65 1.33 7.66 -14.64
CA LYS A 65 2.39 8.54 -15.15
C LYS A 65 2.13 9.99 -14.76
N LYS A 66 3.12 10.60 -14.12
CA LYS A 66 3.15 12.02 -13.80
C LYS A 66 4.55 12.56 -14.11
N ASP A 67 4.61 13.72 -14.78
CA ASP A 67 5.88 14.38 -15.17
C ASP A 67 6.86 13.43 -15.90
N GLY A 68 6.32 12.55 -16.76
CA GLY A 68 7.12 11.59 -17.51
C GLY A 68 7.47 10.30 -16.75
N VAL A 69 7.18 10.21 -15.44
CA VAL A 69 7.54 9.07 -14.58
C VAL A 69 6.30 8.23 -14.24
N SER A 70 6.42 6.92 -14.38
CA SER A 70 5.47 5.94 -13.85
C SER A 70 6.18 5.04 -12.83
N MET A 71 5.42 4.46 -11.89
CA MET A 71 5.99 3.61 -10.85
C MET A 71 5.04 2.45 -10.55
N PHE A 72 5.61 1.27 -10.27
CA PHE A 72 4.85 0.22 -9.60
C PHE A 72 5.59 -0.29 -8.36
N THR A 73 4.83 -0.84 -7.42
CA THR A 73 5.36 -1.45 -6.21
C THR A 73 4.79 -2.85 -6.03
N ILE A 74 5.64 -3.75 -5.52
CA ILE A 74 5.22 -5.08 -5.06
C ILE A 74 5.71 -5.21 -3.62
N LEU A 75 4.79 -5.43 -2.70
CA LEU A 75 5.05 -5.45 -1.27
C LEU A 75 4.43 -6.69 -0.61
N ALA A 76 5.15 -7.24 0.34
CA ALA A 76 4.65 -8.25 1.25
C ALA A 76 4.68 -7.69 2.67
N SER A 77 3.58 -7.76 3.40
CA SER A 77 3.41 -7.17 4.72
C SER A 77 2.79 -8.15 5.69
N ALA A 78 3.06 -7.97 6.96
CA ALA A 78 2.37 -8.59 8.06
C ALA A 78 1.50 -7.55 8.78
N ASN A 79 0.27 -7.93 9.11
CA ASN A 79 -0.70 -7.09 9.79
C ASN A 79 -1.27 -7.86 10.97
N TYR A 80 -1.28 -7.26 12.14
CA TYR A 80 -1.90 -7.85 13.32
C TYR A 80 -3.21 -7.13 13.64
N LEU A 81 -4.34 -7.82 13.56
CA LEU A 81 -5.67 -7.23 13.68
C LEU A 81 -6.09 -7.11 15.14
N PHE A 82 -6.47 -5.90 15.53
CA PHE A 82 -7.11 -5.58 16.79
C PHE A 82 -8.56 -5.23 16.50
N ASN A 83 -9.47 -6.04 17.00
CA ASN A 83 -10.89 -5.74 16.95
C ASN A 83 -11.19 -4.66 18.02
N VAL A 84 -11.60 -3.47 17.58
CA VAL A 84 -11.86 -2.34 18.48
C VAL A 84 -13.35 -2.06 18.67
N ALA A 85 -14.17 -2.54 17.76
CA ALA A 85 -15.64 -2.53 17.86
C ALA A 85 -16.22 -3.60 16.93
N ASP A 86 -17.53 -3.84 17.06
CA ASP A 86 -18.24 -4.68 16.11
C ASP A 86 -17.98 -4.20 14.69
N LYS A 87 -17.44 -5.07 13.84
CA LYS A 87 -17.10 -4.79 12.42
C LYS A 87 -15.93 -3.83 12.18
N ILE A 88 -15.24 -3.36 13.23
CA ILE A 88 -14.09 -2.45 13.07
C ILE A 88 -12.82 -3.13 13.59
N ASN A 89 -11.87 -3.32 12.69
CA ASN A 89 -10.54 -3.80 13.01
C ASN A 89 -9.52 -2.69 12.70
N VAL A 90 -8.54 -2.52 13.58
CA VAL A 90 -7.36 -1.68 13.31
C VAL A 90 -6.12 -2.56 13.36
N TYR A 91 -5.11 -2.20 12.59
CA TYR A 91 -3.91 -3.02 12.50
C TYR A 91 -2.65 -2.20 12.20
N PRO A 92 -1.54 -2.48 12.86
CA PRO A 92 -0.23 -2.06 12.40
C PRO A 92 0.15 -2.84 11.12
N ILE A 93 0.95 -2.20 10.29
CA ILE A 93 1.47 -2.73 9.04
C ILE A 93 2.99 -2.69 9.11
N ALA A 94 3.64 -3.81 8.80
CA ALA A 94 5.08 -3.87 8.58
C ALA A 94 5.36 -4.76 7.37
N GLY A 95 6.21 -4.30 6.46
CA GLY A 95 6.45 -5.04 5.22
C GLY A 95 7.70 -4.61 4.47
N LEU A 96 8.02 -5.40 3.47
CA LEU A 96 9.17 -5.24 2.58
C LEU A 96 8.72 -5.49 1.14
N GLY A 97 9.44 -4.93 0.19
CA GLY A 97 9.17 -5.14 -1.22
C GLY A 97 10.07 -4.36 -2.14
N ILE A 98 9.61 -4.16 -3.34
CA ILE A 98 10.32 -3.43 -4.40
C ILE A 98 9.44 -2.32 -4.97
N ALA A 99 10.09 -1.24 -5.36
CA ALA A 99 9.52 -0.18 -6.18
C ALA A 99 10.30 -0.10 -7.48
N HIS A 100 9.61 -0.13 -8.59
CA HIS A 100 10.20 0.08 -9.91
C HIS A 100 9.65 1.37 -10.50
N SER A 101 10.55 2.28 -10.84
CA SER A 101 10.22 3.56 -11.47
C SER A 101 10.77 3.57 -12.88
N SER A 102 9.97 4.07 -13.82
CA SER A 102 10.37 4.25 -15.22
C SER A 102 10.08 5.69 -15.65
N ALA A 103 11.11 6.39 -16.07
CA ALA A 103 11.02 7.71 -16.66
C ALA A 103 11.08 7.58 -18.18
N SER A 104 10.05 8.07 -18.88
CA SER A 104 10.07 8.22 -20.33
C SER A 104 10.42 9.66 -20.63
N SER A 105 11.50 9.89 -21.37
CA SER A 105 11.81 11.20 -21.94
C SER A 105 11.05 11.33 -23.25
N ASP A 106 10.37 12.44 -23.45
CA ASP A 106 9.76 12.75 -24.73
C ASP A 106 10.86 13.10 -25.73
N ASP A 107 10.81 12.49 -26.93
CA ASP A 107 11.69 12.82 -28.03
C ASP A 107 11.42 14.27 -28.50
N TYR A 108 12.41 15.12 -28.42
CA TYR A 108 12.30 16.46 -28.93
C TYR A 108 12.90 16.52 -30.34
N THR A 109 12.11 16.97 -31.30
CA THR A 109 12.55 17.26 -32.64
C THR A 109 12.86 18.76 -32.76
N VAL A 110 14.10 19.11 -32.90
CA VAL A 110 14.52 20.50 -33.13
C VAL A 110 14.79 20.69 -34.63
N SER A 111 13.97 21.52 -35.26
CA SER A 111 14.20 21.96 -36.65
C SER A 111 14.84 23.34 -36.65
N TYR A 112 16.07 23.43 -37.11
CA TYR A 112 16.75 24.70 -37.33
C TYR A 112 17.41 24.73 -38.74
N GLY A 113 17.07 25.71 -39.52
CA GLY A 113 17.69 25.92 -40.85
C GLY A 113 17.42 24.80 -41.87
N GLY A 114 16.27 24.08 -41.78
CA GLY A 114 15.92 23.00 -42.71
C GLY A 114 16.55 21.65 -42.39
N GLN A 115 17.30 21.55 -41.29
CA GLN A 115 17.79 20.28 -40.75
C GLN A 115 16.97 19.89 -39.50
N THR A 116 16.52 18.64 -39.47
CA THR A 116 15.76 18.08 -38.35
C THR A 116 16.70 17.17 -37.55
N VAL A 117 16.96 17.55 -36.32
CA VAL A 117 17.72 16.72 -35.36
C VAL A 117 16.74 16.04 -34.42
N HIS A 118 16.69 14.72 -34.46
CA HIS A 118 15.99 13.92 -33.49
C HIS A 118 16.90 13.69 -32.27
N VAL A 119 16.53 14.26 -31.15
CA VAL A 119 17.20 13.98 -29.87
C VAL A 119 16.42 12.88 -29.19
N SER A 120 16.87 11.65 -29.34
CA SER A 120 16.34 10.50 -28.56
C SER A 120 16.94 10.55 -27.18
N SER A 121 16.11 10.64 -26.17
CA SER A 121 16.55 10.52 -24.78
C SER A 121 16.23 9.12 -24.30
N ASP A 122 17.23 8.32 -23.95
CA ASP A 122 17.04 7.01 -23.39
C ASP A 122 16.29 7.12 -22.05
N GLY A 123 15.17 6.42 -21.95
CA GLY A 123 14.39 6.33 -20.72
C GLY A 123 15.21 5.70 -19.60
N ALA A 124 15.20 6.32 -18.43
CA ALA A 124 15.86 5.77 -17.24
C ALA A 124 14.86 4.94 -16.43
N SER A 125 15.29 3.76 -15.97
CA SER A 125 14.51 2.94 -15.03
C SER A 125 15.36 2.59 -13.81
N SER A 126 14.73 2.54 -12.65
CA SER A 126 15.36 2.13 -11.39
C SER A 126 14.44 1.16 -10.65
N THR A 127 15.07 0.20 -9.99
CA THR A 127 14.38 -0.72 -9.08
C THR A 127 15.04 -0.62 -7.72
N ASP A 128 14.25 -0.26 -6.72
CA ASP A 128 14.72 -0.05 -5.37
C ASP A 128 14.03 -1.03 -4.41
N PHE A 129 14.79 -1.55 -3.46
CA PHE A 129 14.22 -2.28 -2.33
C PHE A 129 13.60 -1.28 -1.35
N ILE A 130 12.37 -1.54 -0.94
CA ILE A 130 11.63 -0.66 -0.03
C ILE A 130 11.10 -1.43 1.17
N GLY A 131 11.13 -0.76 2.33
CA GLY A 131 10.40 -1.16 3.51
C GLY A 131 9.15 -0.32 3.71
N GLN A 132 8.17 -0.85 4.42
CA GLN A 132 7.02 -0.07 4.85
C GLN A 132 6.62 -0.37 6.29
N ILE A 133 6.18 0.67 6.98
CA ILE A 133 5.50 0.60 8.26
C ILE A 133 4.27 1.50 8.21
N GLY A 134 3.25 1.16 8.98
CA GLY A 134 2.04 1.97 8.99
C GLY A 134 0.98 1.43 9.91
N ALA A 135 -0.21 1.95 9.73
CA ALA A 135 -1.42 1.46 10.38
C ALA A 135 -2.58 1.51 9.39
N GLY A 136 -3.53 0.62 9.59
CA GLY A 136 -4.75 0.57 8.80
C GLY A 136 -5.97 0.33 9.66
N GLY A 137 -7.12 0.61 9.08
CA GLY A 137 -8.43 0.29 9.60
C GLY A 137 -9.25 -0.46 8.57
N GLN A 138 -10.03 -1.43 9.04
CA GLN A 138 -10.95 -2.20 8.22
C GLN A 138 -12.34 -2.12 8.84
N TYR A 139 -13.33 -1.90 7.99
CA TYR A 139 -14.75 -1.95 8.35
C TYR A 139 -15.44 -3.07 7.57
N ASP A 140 -16.04 -4.00 8.27
CA ASP A 140 -16.73 -5.13 7.68
C ASP A 140 -18.19 -4.74 7.36
N PHE A 141 -18.49 -4.48 6.08
CA PHE A 141 -19.85 -4.20 5.61
C PHE A 141 -20.74 -5.44 5.72
N SER A 142 -20.18 -6.60 5.42
CA SER A 142 -20.79 -7.92 5.54
C SER A 142 -19.72 -8.96 5.84
N ASP A 143 -20.13 -10.22 6.02
CA ASP A 143 -19.22 -11.34 6.26
C ASP A 143 -18.19 -11.50 5.12
N LYS A 144 -18.56 -11.11 3.91
CA LYS A 144 -17.74 -11.28 2.71
C LYS A 144 -17.10 -9.99 2.18
N VAL A 145 -17.57 -8.82 2.57
CA VAL A 145 -17.10 -7.55 2.01
C VAL A 145 -16.67 -6.61 3.12
N ALA A 146 -15.47 -6.09 2.99
CA ALA A 146 -14.92 -5.08 3.88
C ALA A 146 -14.32 -3.91 3.10
N GLY A 147 -14.37 -2.72 3.69
CA GLY A 147 -13.61 -1.57 3.27
C GLY A 147 -12.37 -1.41 4.14
N ASN A 148 -11.28 -0.94 3.57
CA ASN A 148 -10.07 -0.64 4.33
C ASN A 148 -9.48 0.73 3.98
N PHE A 149 -8.79 1.29 4.95
CA PHE A 149 -8.00 2.50 4.79
C PHE A 149 -6.65 2.31 5.49
N ASP A 150 -5.57 2.57 4.77
CA ASP A 150 -4.20 2.42 5.26
C ASP A 150 -3.43 3.73 5.14
N ALA A 151 -2.63 4.02 6.15
CA ALA A 151 -1.64 5.10 6.18
C ALA A 151 -0.25 4.49 6.40
N LYS A 152 0.63 4.60 5.42
CA LYS A 152 1.90 3.89 5.37
C LYS A 152 3.06 4.86 5.13
N LEU A 153 4.18 4.64 5.80
CA LEU A 153 5.47 5.22 5.47
C LEU A 153 6.28 4.17 4.71
N GLN A 154 6.65 4.47 3.50
CA GLN A 154 7.56 3.66 2.68
C GLN A 154 8.93 4.31 2.69
N PHE A 155 9.97 3.51 2.90
CA PHE A 155 11.36 3.94 2.97
C PHE A 155 12.27 3.01 2.15
N GLY A 156 13.27 3.60 1.53
CA GLY A 156 14.23 2.96 0.63
C GLY A 156 15.14 4.05 0.10
N HIS A 157 15.05 4.41 -1.16
CA HIS A 157 15.75 5.58 -1.74
C HIS A 157 15.12 6.93 -1.32
N GLY A 158 14.51 6.99 -0.16
CA GLY A 158 13.84 8.14 0.44
C GLY A 158 12.54 7.70 1.10
N THR A 159 11.94 8.63 1.84
CA THR A 159 10.70 8.37 2.56
C THR A 159 9.51 8.95 1.80
N ALA A 160 8.47 8.15 1.64
CA ALA A 160 7.19 8.55 1.07
C ALA A 160 6.06 8.18 2.03
N PHE A 161 5.09 9.07 2.19
CA PHE A 161 3.84 8.73 2.86
C PHE A 161 2.82 8.28 1.82
N VAL A 162 2.20 7.13 2.06
CA VAL A 162 1.23 6.53 1.14
C VAL A 162 -0.09 6.33 1.87
N LEU A 163 -1.15 6.86 1.28
CA LEU A 163 -2.52 6.60 1.70
C LEU A 163 -3.15 5.62 0.71
N ALA A 164 -3.87 4.64 1.23
CA ALA A 164 -4.61 3.68 0.43
C ALA A 164 -6.01 3.48 0.98
N ALA A 165 -7.00 3.47 0.09
CA ALA A 165 -8.38 3.13 0.42
C ALA A 165 -8.86 2.04 -0.53
N GLY A 166 -9.51 1.00 -0.01
CA GLY A 166 -9.85 -0.16 -0.82
C GLY A 166 -11.07 -0.92 -0.35
N ILE A 167 -11.44 -1.90 -1.18
CA ILE A 167 -12.48 -2.88 -0.89
C ILE A 167 -11.86 -4.26 -0.95
N ILE A 168 -12.24 -5.12 -0.01
CA ILE A 168 -11.75 -6.48 0.18
C ILE A 168 -12.94 -7.43 0.10
N TYR A 169 -12.79 -8.50 -0.63
CA TYR A 169 -13.72 -9.64 -0.68
C TYR A 169 -13.07 -10.85 0.01
N LYS A 170 -13.76 -11.40 0.99
CA LYS A 170 -13.36 -12.56 1.80
C LYS A 170 -14.03 -13.82 1.28
N PHE A 171 -13.32 -14.94 1.26
CA PHE A 171 -13.84 -16.25 0.81
C PHE A 171 -13.21 -17.42 1.57
#